data_c2e0b82b616aa0653d1982235ad63e02
#
_entry.id   c2e0b82b616aa0653d1982235ad63e02
#
_cell.length_a   1.000
_cell.length_b   1.000
_cell.length_c   1.000
_cell.angle_alpha   90.00
_cell.angle_beta   90.00
_cell.angle_gamma   90.00
#
_symmetry.space_group_name_H-M   'P 1'
#
loop_
_entity.id
_entity.type
_entity.pdbx_description
1 polymer ?
#
loop_
_entity_poly.entity_id
_entity_poly.type
_entity_poly.pdbx_seq_one_letter_code
_entity_poly.pdbx_strand_id
1 'polypeptide(L)'
;MAFRLPPLSSLRVFEAAARHHSFRKAADELNLTASAVSHGIQTLENWLGVELFHRESRGLRLTGAGEIYAPLVNQALSVLAKATEQLPGRKATGTLSVSSAPTFAAKILLPLLGKFVARFPDIRLTIDTSHRLVDLTLDDFDIAIRFSSVEKPAPNWTLLAAETMMPVCSPSLKQRYAARPDADLLSQAPLIHATSTSADWHYWFRTTGTPAPASIGGGLRFDTMQMAFDAAERGLGVVLGRSPLVADEIASGRLIPLVAQAIPSGSGYWLVTSQTEFQKPEVKWFKQWLLSELGAGPSERKPVRDGARPAAKPAPFGRGLSERVSSSRGR
;
A
#
# COMPACT_ATOMS: atom_id res chain seq x y z
N MET A 1 -20.98 5.16 29.62
CA MET A 1 -21.04 3.71 29.92
C MET A 1 -19.70 3.26 30.46
N ALA A 2 -19.67 2.50 31.57
CA ALA A 2 -18.42 1.92 32.07
C ALA A 2 -18.10 0.64 31.27
N PHE A 3 -16.89 0.57 30.71
CA PHE A 3 -16.44 -0.65 30.05
C PHE A 3 -16.22 -1.75 31.09
N ARG A 4 -16.88 -2.90 30.93
CA ARG A 4 -16.61 -4.10 31.73
C ARG A 4 -15.49 -4.89 31.03
N LEU A 5 -14.25 -4.66 31.44
CA LEU A 5 -13.08 -5.29 30.84
C LEU A 5 -12.40 -6.25 31.82
N PRO A 6 -11.78 -7.34 31.34
CA PRO A 6 -10.89 -8.16 32.16
C PRO A 6 -9.66 -7.34 32.61
N PRO A 7 -8.89 -7.80 33.60
CA PRO A 7 -7.64 -7.16 34.00
C PRO A 7 -6.68 -7.02 32.79
N LEU A 8 -6.17 -5.82 32.54
CA LEU A 8 -5.27 -5.53 31.42
C LEU A 8 -4.00 -6.40 31.44
N SER A 9 -3.48 -6.69 32.64
CA SER A 9 -2.34 -7.60 32.82
C SER A 9 -2.64 -9.01 32.31
N SER A 10 -3.85 -9.53 32.54
CA SER A 10 -4.26 -10.86 32.07
C SER A 10 -4.45 -10.89 30.55
N LEU A 11 -4.95 -9.80 29.95
CA LEU A 11 -5.03 -9.67 28.48
C LEU A 11 -3.65 -9.65 27.84
N ARG A 12 -2.67 -8.94 28.41
CA ARG A 12 -1.26 -8.94 27.92
C ARG A 12 -0.62 -10.32 28.00
N VAL A 13 -0.84 -11.03 29.10
CA VAL A 13 -0.35 -12.39 29.29
C VAL A 13 -0.96 -13.35 28.28
N PHE A 14 -2.26 -13.23 28.02
CA PHE A 14 -2.97 -14.03 27.05
C PHE A 14 -2.45 -13.78 25.62
N GLU A 15 -2.30 -12.53 25.22
CA GLU A 15 -1.77 -12.17 23.89
C GLU A 15 -0.40 -12.79 23.65
N ALA A 16 0.55 -12.59 24.57
CA ALA A 16 1.89 -13.15 24.46
C ALA A 16 1.89 -14.68 24.41
N ALA A 17 1.07 -15.34 25.27
CA ALA A 17 0.95 -16.80 25.28
C ALA A 17 0.34 -17.34 23.98
N ALA A 18 -0.66 -16.67 23.44
CA ALA A 18 -1.30 -17.03 22.17
C ALA A 18 -0.33 -16.91 20.99
N ARG A 19 0.41 -15.83 20.90
CA ARG A 19 1.37 -15.57 19.82
C ARG A 19 2.57 -16.51 19.86
N HIS A 20 3.09 -16.82 21.04
CA HIS A 20 4.23 -17.74 21.21
C HIS A 20 3.87 -19.21 21.26
N HIS A 21 2.60 -19.55 21.42
CA HIS A 21 2.14 -20.92 21.72
C HIS A 21 2.93 -21.56 22.87
N SER A 22 3.34 -20.75 23.87
CA SER A 22 4.22 -21.17 24.97
C SER A 22 4.16 -20.22 26.14
N PHE A 23 3.79 -20.73 27.32
CA PHE A 23 3.81 -19.95 28.56
C PHE A 23 5.23 -19.52 28.97
N ARG A 24 6.25 -20.35 28.68
CA ARG A 24 7.63 -20.02 28.99
C ARG A 24 8.14 -18.84 28.14
N LYS A 25 7.92 -18.90 26.83
CA LYS A 25 8.33 -17.80 25.93
C LYS A 25 7.58 -16.50 26.24
N ALA A 26 6.28 -16.59 26.58
CA ALA A 26 5.51 -15.44 27.02
C ALA A 26 6.04 -14.85 28.34
N ALA A 27 6.45 -15.71 29.25
CA ALA A 27 7.07 -15.29 30.52
C ALA A 27 8.40 -14.56 30.28
N ASP A 28 9.25 -15.11 29.43
CA ASP A 28 10.53 -14.50 29.04
C ASP A 28 10.32 -13.10 28.42
N GLU A 29 9.36 -12.96 27.51
CA GLU A 29 9.04 -11.66 26.87
C GLU A 29 8.50 -10.62 27.85
N LEU A 30 7.62 -11.06 28.77
CA LEU A 30 6.95 -10.16 29.72
C LEU A 30 7.77 -9.89 31.00
N ASN A 31 8.95 -10.50 31.13
CA ASN A 31 9.77 -10.50 32.35
C ASN A 31 8.97 -11.03 33.57
N LEU A 32 8.24 -12.13 33.37
CA LEU A 32 7.46 -12.81 34.38
C LEU A 32 7.96 -14.24 34.59
N THR A 33 7.43 -14.92 35.63
CA THR A 33 7.61 -16.37 35.77
C THR A 33 6.52 -17.13 35.00
N ALA A 34 6.82 -18.36 34.55
CA ALA A 34 5.84 -19.21 33.88
C ALA A 34 4.59 -19.48 34.75
N SER A 35 4.77 -19.52 36.08
CA SER A 35 3.67 -19.64 37.06
C SER A 35 2.79 -18.38 37.05
N ALA A 36 3.39 -17.18 36.99
CA ALA A 36 2.63 -15.91 36.91
C ALA A 36 1.83 -15.83 35.61
N VAL A 37 2.43 -16.27 34.48
CA VAL A 37 1.71 -16.37 33.20
C VAL A 37 0.53 -17.33 33.31
N SER A 38 0.73 -18.55 33.85
CA SER A 38 -0.35 -19.51 34.01
C SER A 38 -1.47 -18.97 34.91
N HIS A 39 -1.14 -18.27 35.99
CA HIS A 39 -2.13 -17.64 36.89
C HIS A 39 -2.87 -16.50 36.19
N GLY A 40 -2.18 -15.68 35.38
CA GLY A 40 -2.82 -14.62 34.59
C GLY A 40 -3.82 -15.16 33.56
N ILE A 41 -3.50 -16.28 32.91
CA ILE A 41 -4.44 -16.97 32.02
C ILE A 41 -5.66 -17.49 32.77
N GLN A 42 -5.45 -18.19 33.90
CA GLN A 42 -6.54 -18.70 34.73
C GLN A 42 -7.47 -17.58 35.23
N THR A 43 -6.90 -16.43 35.60
CA THR A 43 -7.66 -15.24 35.99
C THR A 43 -8.55 -14.75 34.84
N LEU A 44 -8.02 -14.74 33.62
CA LEU A 44 -8.77 -14.34 32.43
C LEU A 44 -9.89 -15.32 32.09
N GLU A 45 -9.58 -16.60 32.05
CA GLU A 45 -10.53 -17.68 31.78
C GLU A 45 -11.68 -17.70 32.81
N ASN A 46 -11.37 -17.54 34.10
CA ASN A 46 -12.37 -17.41 35.16
C ASN A 46 -13.26 -16.18 34.97
N TRP A 47 -12.67 -15.03 34.53
CA TRP A 47 -13.42 -13.80 34.28
C TRP A 47 -14.37 -13.93 33.08
N LEU A 48 -13.91 -14.63 32.03
CA LEU A 48 -14.68 -14.87 30.80
C LEU A 48 -15.66 -16.02 30.93
N GLY A 49 -15.41 -16.94 31.85
CA GLY A 49 -16.21 -18.18 32.04
C GLY A 49 -15.95 -19.22 30.94
N VAL A 50 -14.87 -19.10 30.17
CA VAL A 50 -14.50 -20.04 29.12
C VAL A 50 -13.00 -20.31 29.13
N GLU A 51 -12.58 -21.52 28.74
CA GLU A 51 -11.18 -21.85 28.53
C GLU A 51 -10.69 -21.31 27.18
N LEU A 52 -9.50 -20.72 27.19
CA LEU A 52 -8.85 -20.14 25.99
C LEU A 52 -7.72 -21.03 25.45
N PHE A 53 -7.19 -21.93 26.31
CA PHE A 53 -6.13 -22.86 25.95
C PHE A 53 -6.46 -24.30 26.28
N HIS A 54 -6.08 -25.22 25.40
CA HIS A 54 -5.93 -26.63 25.70
C HIS A 54 -4.54 -26.88 26.27
N ARG A 55 -4.49 -27.56 27.44
CA ARG A 55 -3.22 -27.99 28.06
C ARG A 55 -2.92 -29.41 27.55
N GLU A 56 -2.06 -29.49 26.53
CA GLU A 56 -1.62 -30.77 25.96
C GLU A 56 -0.22 -31.13 26.46
N SER A 57 0.09 -32.43 26.46
CA SER A 57 1.43 -32.92 26.84
C SER A 57 2.56 -32.45 25.92
N ARG A 58 2.26 -31.95 24.73
CA ARG A 58 3.21 -31.51 23.71
C ARG A 58 3.13 -30.01 23.35
N GLY A 59 2.54 -29.18 24.19
CA GLY A 59 2.52 -27.73 23.94
C GLY A 59 1.22 -27.05 24.35
N LEU A 60 1.12 -25.79 24.01
CA LEU A 60 -0.02 -24.94 24.27
C LEU A 60 -0.78 -24.71 22.96
N ARG A 61 -2.08 -25.02 22.96
CA ARG A 61 -2.95 -24.80 21.80
C ARG A 61 -4.16 -23.99 22.22
N LEU A 62 -4.58 -23.06 21.35
CA LEU A 62 -5.81 -22.30 21.55
C LEU A 62 -7.05 -23.19 21.41
N THR A 63 -8.06 -22.91 22.22
CA THR A 63 -9.42 -23.39 22.00
C THR A 63 -10.10 -22.60 20.88
N GLY A 64 -11.25 -23.04 20.37
CA GLY A 64 -12.01 -22.24 19.42
C GLY A 64 -12.37 -20.83 19.95
N ALA A 65 -12.63 -20.69 21.27
CA ALA A 65 -12.81 -19.39 21.91
C ALA A 65 -11.50 -18.58 21.90
N GLY A 66 -10.37 -19.23 22.18
CA GLY A 66 -9.04 -18.60 22.12
C GLY A 66 -8.67 -18.11 20.72
N GLU A 67 -8.96 -18.91 19.68
CA GLU A 67 -8.69 -18.54 18.27
C GLU A 67 -9.50 -17.31 17.83
N ILE A 68 -10.74 -17.18 18.28
CA ILE A 68 -11.58 -15.99 18.01
C ILE A 68 -11.10 -14.78 18.81
N TYR A 69 -10.72 -14.98 20.08
CA TYR A 69 -10.42 -13.90 21.00
C TYR A 69 -9.00 -13.31 20.80
N ALA A 70 -8.01 -14.12 20.45
CA ALA A 70 -6.62 -13.71 20.33
C ALA A 70 -6.39 -12.54 19.34
N PRO A 71 -6.91 -12.56 18.10
CA PRO A 71 -6.73 -11.44 17.18
C PRO A 71 -7.39 -10.16 17.68
N LEU A 72 -8.54 -10.24 18.37
CA LEU A 72 -9.23 -9.07 18.91
C LEU A 72 -8.48 -8.44 20.08
N VAL A 73 -7.91 -9.28 20.97
CA VAL A 73 -7.07 -8.80 22.08
C VAL A 73 -5.79 -8.17 21.56
N ASN A 74 -5.12 -8.81 20.61
CA ASN A 74 -3.92 -8.23 19.97
C ASN A 74 -4.23 -6.85 19.37
N GLN A 75 -5.32 -6.74 18.61
CA GLN A 75 -5.77 -5.48 18.03
C GLN A 75 -6.04 -4.40 19.11
N ALA A 76 -6.76 -4.73 20.16
CA ALA A 76 -7.09 -3.79 21.24
C ALA A 76 -5.82 -3.30 21.97
N LEU A 77 -4.88 -4.21 22.27
CA LEU A 77 -3.59 -3.86 22.89
C LEU A 77 -2.72 -3.02 21.97
N SER A 78 -2.70 -3.31 20.67
CA SER A 78 -1.99 -2.51 19.67
C SER A 78 -2.53 -1.08 19.60
N VAL A 79 -3.86 -0.91 19.64
CA VAL A 79 -4.48 0.44 19.68
C VAL A 79 -4.08 1.21 20.94
N LEU A 80 -4.09 0.55 22.11
CA LEU A 80 -3.66 1.17 23.37
C LEU A 80 -2.18 1.54 23.34
N ALA A 81 -1.31 0.66 22.81
CA ALA A 81 0.10 0.94 22.66
C ALA A 81 0.35 2.15 21.75
N LYS A 82 -0.30 2.17 20.57
CA LYS A 82 -0.26 3.31 19.64
C LYS A 82 -0.72 4.61 20.29
N ALA A 83 -1.83 4.60 21.00
CA ALA A 83 -2.34 5.76 21.71
C ALA A 83 -1.36 6.28 22.79
N THR A 84 -0.69 5.36 23.50
CA THR A 84 0.34 5.71 24.50
C THR A 84 1.60 6.30 23.85
N GLU A 85 2.02 5.78 22.69
CA GLU A 85 3.16 6.31 21.93
C GLU A 85 2.91 7.71 21.37
N GLN A 86 1.67 8.05 21.09
CA GLN A 86 1.26 9.32 20.50
C GLN A 86 1.17 10.48 21.51
N LEU A 87 1.38 10.24 22.80
CA LEU A 87 1.32 11.29 23.84
C LEU A 87 2.37 12.38 23.60
N PRO A 88 2.03 13.68 23.73
CA PRO A 88 2.97 14.77 23.52
C PRO A 88 4.10 14.74 24.54
N GLY A 89 5.34 15.10 24.10
CA GLY A 89 6.52 15.22 24.97
C GLY A 89 7.46 14.01 24.94
N ARG A 90 7.14 12.92 24.24
CA ARG A 90 8.10 11.84 24.00
C ARG A 90 9.11 12.24 22.92
N LYS A 91 10.41 11.93 23.18
CA LYS A 91 11.44 12.08 22.14
C LYS A 91 11.15 11.10 21.00
N ALA A 92 11.39 11.52 19.77
CA ALA A 92 11.25 10.67 18.60
C ALA A 92 12.41 9.66 18.53
N THR A 93 12.32 8.62 19.33
CA THR A 93 13.23 7.46 19.34
C THR A 93 12.47 6.19 18.95
N GLY A 94 11.38 6.35 18.22
CA GLY A 94 10.39 5.33 17.94
C GLY A 94 10.65 4.56 16.67
N THR A 95 9.75 3.62 16.40
CA THR A 95 9.63 2.91 15.12
C THR A 95 8.61 3.61 14.24
N LEU A 96 8.90 3.70 12.95
CA LEU A 96 7.99 4.19 11.92
C LEU A 96 7.75 3.08 10.90
N SER A 97 6.50 2.64 10.77
CA SER A 97 6.09 1.62 9.81
C SER A 97 5.36 2.25 8.64
N VAL A 98 5.88 2.06 7.43
CA VAL A 98 5.34 2.62 6.19
C VAL A 98 4.92 1.50 5.25
N SER A 99 3.65 1.46 4.85
CA SER A 99 3.18 0.60 3.77
C SER A 99 3.14 1.39 2.46
N SER A 100 3.83 0.94 1.43
CA SER A 100 3.97 1.69 0.17
C SER A 100 3.59 0.84 -1.05
N ALA A 101 3.08 1.50 -2.10
CA ALA A 101 2.97 0.88 -3.41
C ALA A 101 4.37 0.45 -3.89
N PRO A 102 4.57 -0.80 -4.38
CA PRO A 102 5.88 -1.37 -4.64
C PRO A 102 6.76 -0.52 -5.55
N THR A 103 6.25 -0.10 -6.70
CA THR A 103 7.04 0.69 -7.66
C THR A 103 7.39 2.08 -7.12
N PHE A 104 6.49 2.73 -6.35
CA PHE A 104 6.80 4.00 -5.70
C PHE A 104 7.90 3.83 -4.65
N ALA A 105 7.84 2.77 -3.86
CA ALA A 105 8.90 2.47 -2.89
C ALA A 105 10.26 2.29 -3.57
N ALA A 106 10.32 1.50 -4.64
CA ALA A 106 11.56 1.21 -5.34
C ALA A 106 12.14 2.42 -6.09
N LYS A 107 11.30 3.18 -6.80
CA LYS A 107 11.76 4.25 -7.71
C LYS A 107 11.88 5.62 -7.06
N ILE A 108 11.06 5.89 -6.07
CA ILE A 108 10.97 7.23 -5.46
C ILE A 108 11.49 7.22 -4.02
N LEU A 109 10.97 6.31 -3.20
CA LEU A 109 11.28 6.34 -1.77
C LEU A 109 12.71 5.86 -1.49
N LEU A 110 13.09 4.69 -2.02
CA LEU A 110 14.39 4.06 -1.76
C LEU A 110 15.59 4.98 -2.07
N PRO A 111 15.66 5.71 -3.21
CA PRO A 111 16.75 6.64 -3.49
C PRO A 111 16.87 7.77 -2.48
N LEU A 112 15.78 8.15 -1.81
CA LEU A 112 15.73 9.24 -0.84
C LEU A 112 16.04 8.78 0.59
N LEU A 113 15.92 7.48 0.91
CA LEU A 113 16.02 6.97 2.28
C LEU A 113 17.34 7.30 2.96
N GLY A 114 18.45 7.31 2.23
CA GLY A 114 19.76 7.69 2.79
C GLY A 114 19.74 9.06 3.45
N LYS A 115 19.04 10.03 2.86
CA LYS A 115 18.87 11.36 3.42
C LYS A 115 17.98 11.35 4.68
N PHE A 116 16.95 10.53 4.69
CA PHE A 116 16.07 10.39 5.86
C PHE A 116 16.82 9.82 7.06
N VAL A 117 17.52 8.70 6.85
CA VAL A 117 18.29 8.02 7.90
C VAL A 117 19.39 8.94 8.44
N ALA A 118 20.09 9.68 7.57
CA ALA A 118 21.11 10.64 8.01
C ALA A 118 20.52 11.78 8.85
N ARG A 119 19.30 12.24 8.53
CA ARG A 119 18.63 13.34 9.25
C ARG A 119 17.97 12.90 10.55
N PHE A 120 17.51 11.63 10.63
CA PHE A 120 16.79 11.08 11.77
C PHE A 120 17.36 9.71 12.19
N PRO A 121 18.60 9.67 12.68
CA PRO A 121 19.32 8.41 12.97
C PRO A 121 18.65 7.56 14.07
N ASP A 122 17.87 8.19 14.94
CA ASP A 122 17.20 7.53 16.07
C ASP A 122 15.84 6.92 15.69
N ILE A 123 15.37 7.11 14.43
CA ILE A 123 14.13 6.52 13.94
C ILE A 123 14.42 5.19 13.26
N ARG A 124 13.85 4.11 13.80
CA ARG A 124 13.84 2.81 13.13
C ARG A 124 12.71 2.77 12.10
N LEU A 125 13.07 2.84 10.82
CA LEU A 125 12.13 2.82 9.71
C LEU A 125 11.93 1.40 9.18
N THR A 126 10.67 0.95 9.05
CA THR A 126 10.27 -0.28 8.37
C THR A 126 9.40 0.08 7.18
N ILE A 127 9.70 -0.49 6.01
CA ILE A 127 8.92 -0.29 4.79
C ILE A 127 8.43 -1.65 4.31
N ASP A 128 7.12 -1.80 4.24
CA ASP A 128 6.43 -2.91 3.60
C ASP A 128 5.92 -2.48 2.23
N THR A 129 6.13 -3.34 1.23
CA THR A 129 5.66 -3.07 -0.13
C THR A 129 4.52 -4.01 -0.48
N SER A 130 3.31 -3.47 -0.58
CA SER A 130 2.12 -4.24 -0.85
C SER A 130 1.10 -3.42 -1.66
N HIS A 131 0.37 -4.11 -2.55
CA HIS A 131 -0.81 -3.54 -3.21
C HIS A 131 -2.07 -3.59 -2.33
N ARG A 132 -2.02 -4.28 -1.20
CA ARG A 132 -3.14 -4.39 -0.26
C ARG A 132 -3.49 -3.01 0.31
N LEU A 133 -4.76 -2.67 0.30
CA LEU A 133 -5.25 -1.53 1.07
C LEU A 133 -5.12 -1.86 2.55
N VAL A 134 -4.33 -1.05 3.26
CA VAL A 134 -4.14 -1.19 4.70
C VAL A 134 -5.11 -0.26 5.43
N ASP A 135 -5.65 -0.74 6.53
CA ASP A 135 -6.39 0.06 7.48
C ASP A 135 -5.43 0.51 8.59
N LEU A 136 -5.07 1.79 8.58
CA LEU A 136 -4.11 2.36 9.54
C LEU A 136 -4.61 2.35 11.00
N THR A 137 -5.88 2.00 11.24
CA THR A 137 -6.42 1.83 12.60
C THR A 137 -6.27 0.39 13.09
N LEU A 138 -6.22 -0.57 12.19
CA LEU A 138 -6.22 -2.01 12.47
C LEU A 138 -4.87 -2.66 12.18
N ASP A 139 -4.23 -2.28 11.08
CA ASP A 139 -2.92 -2.79 10.66
C ASP A 139 -1.79 -2.05 11.39
N ASP A 140 -0.63 -2.71 11.51
CA ASP A 140 0.56 -2.17 12.20
C ASP A 140 1.38 -1.19 11.36
N PHE A 141 0.68 -0.30 10.63
CA PHE A 141 1.30 0.75 9.82
C PHE A 141 0.93 2.14 10.33
N ASP A 142 1.91 3.03 10.36
CA ASP A 142 1.74 4.43 10.73
C ASP A 142 1.38 5.31 9.53
N ILE A 143 1.91 4.94 8.36
CA ILE A 143 1.74 5.67 7.09
C ILE A 143 1.43 4.67 5.98
N ALA A 144 0.54 5.04 5.07
CA ALA A 144 0.38 4.36 3.80
C ALA A 144 0.69 5.31 2.63
N ILE A 145 1.43 4.82 1.63
CA ILE A 145 1.61 5.53 0.35
C ILE A 145 0.87 4.75 -0.71
N ARG A 146 -0.12 5.38 -1.33
CA ARG A 146 -1.04 4.71 -2.26
C ARG A 146 -1.24 5.50 -3.54
N PHE A 147 -1.42 4.77 -4.63
CA PHE A 147 -1.87 5.31 -5.90
C PHE A 147 -3.41 5.35 -5.92
N SER A 148 -3.98 6.48 -6.26
CA SER A 148 -5.43 6.65 -6.28
C SER A 148 -5.86 7.73 -7.26
N SER A 149 -7.05 7.53 -7.84
CA SER A 149 -7.78 8.50 -8.67
C SER A 149 -8.83 9.28 -7.89
N VAL A 150 -8.67 9.43 -6.58
CA VAL A 150 -9.64 10.12 -5.72
C VAL A 150 -9.62 11.62 -6.00
N GLU A 151 -10.73 12.16 -6.50
CA GLU A 151 -10.90 13.60 -6.79
C GLU A 151 -10.91 14.46 -5.50
N LYS A 152 -11.49 13.96 -4.43
CA LYS A 152 -11.56 14.61 -3.12
C LYS A 152 -11.13 13.64 -2.04
N PRO A 153 -9.84 13.59 -1.71
CA PRO A 153 -9.34 12.73 -0.64
C PRO A 153 -9.87 13.17 0.72
N ALA A 154 -9.94 12.24 1.66
CA ALA A 154 -10.22 12.55 3.05
C ALA A 154 -9.14 13.48 3.65
N PRO A 155 -9.41 14.19 4.77
CA PRO A 155 -8.47 15.17 5.35
C PRO A 155 -7.09 14.61 5.70
N ASN A 156 -7.00 13.31 5.94
CA ASN A 156 -5.75 12.59 6.25
C ASN A 156 -4.96 12.13 5.02
N TRP A 157 -5.41 12.48 3.81
CA TRP A 157 -4.71 12.22 2.56
C TRP A 157 -3.93 13.46 2.12
N THR A 158 -2.67 13.26 1.76
CA THR A 158 -1.79 14.34 1.27
C THR A 158 -1.22 13.93 -0.06
N LEU A 159 -1.43 14.72 -1.11
CA LEU A 159 -0.88 14.44 -2.42
C LEU A 159 0.64 14.60 -2.38
N LEU A 160 1.36 13.55 -2.77
CA LEU A 160 2.81 13.54 -2.95
C LEU A 160 3.20 13.96 -4.36
N ALA A 161 2.55 13.37 -5.36
CA ALA A 161 2.80 13.67 -6.77
C ALA A 161 1.55 13.39 -7.61
N ALA A 162 1.17 14.33 -8.47
CA ALA A 162 0.21 14.06 -9.53
C ALA A 162 0.89 13.25 -10.63
N GLU A 163 0.14 12.34 -11.26
CA GLU A 163 0.68 11.48 -12.30
C GLU A 163 0.37 12.02 -13.70
N THR A 164 1.38 11.96 -14.55
CA THR A 164 1.21 12.10 -16.00
C THR A 164 1.73 10.86 -16.71
N MET A 165 1.28 10.60 -17.92
CA MET A 165 1.70 9.46 -18.71
C MET A 165 1.98 9.80 -20.16
N MET A 166 2.96 9.10 -20.75
CA MET A 166 3.34 9.16 -22.13
C MET A 166 3.91 7.83 -22.61
N PRO A 167 3.78 7.45 -23.88
CA PRO A 167 4.45 6.28 -24.44
C PRO A 167 5.97 6.45 -24.40
N VAL A 168 6.66 5.43 -23.89
CA VAL A 168 8.12 5.35 -23.87
C VAL A 168 8.59 3.98 -24.33
N CYS A 169 9.79 3.91 -24.90
CA CYS A 169 10.43 2.66 -25.29
C CYS A 169 11.95 2.76 -25.17
N SER A 170 12.67 1.64 -25.29
CA SER A 170 14.12 1.67 -25.39
C SER A 170 14.61 2.28 -26.71
N PRO A 171 15.81 2.91 -26.72
CA PRO A 171 16.46 3.34 -27.97
C PRO A 171 16.60 2.23 -29.00
N SER A 172 16.91 1.00 -28.56
CA SER A 172 17.05 -0.16 -29.46
C SER A 172 15.74 -0.53 -30.15
N LEU A 173 14.60 -0.43 -29.46
CA LEU A 173 13.30 -0.63 -30.08
C LEU A 173 13.02 0.45 -31.12
N LYS A 174 13.27 1.71 -30.79
CA LYS A 174 13.07 2.82 -31.73
C LYS A 174 13.91 2.64 -33.00
N GLN A 175 15.16 2.22 -32.88
CA GLN A 175 16.02 1.94 -34.02
C GLN A 175 15.48 0.86 -34.97
N ARG A 176 14.86 -0.21 -34.42
CA ARG A 176 14.23 -1.26 -35.25
C ARG A 176 13.07 -0.73 -36.11
N TYR A 177 12.49 0.38 -35.74
CA TYR A 177 11.40 1.05 -36.46
C TYR A 177 11.83 2.39 -37.08
N ALA A 178 13.14 2.67 -37.15
CA ALA A 178 13.69 3.97 -37.53
C ALA A 178 13.26 4.48 -38.93
N ALA A 179 12.88 3.57 -39.82
CA ALA A 179 12.36 3.93 -41.14
C ALA A 179 10.87 4.39 -41.12
N ARG A 180 10.25 4.45 -39.94
CA ARG A 180 8.82 4.71 -39.77
C ARG A 180 8.60 5.91 -38.84
N PRO A 181 7.55 6.77 -39.09
CA PRO A 181 7.15 7.80 -38.15
C PRO A 181 6.81 7.21 -36.77
N ASP A 182 6.96 8.00 -35.69
CA ASP A 182 6.67 7.55 -34.31
C ASP A 182 5.22 7.06 -34.15
N ALA A 183 4.27 7.63 -34.90
CA ALA A 183 2.89 7.15 -34.92
C ALA A 183 2.76 5.71 -35.46
N ASP A 184 3.56 5.32 -36.43
CA ASP A 184 3.58 3.96 -36.96
C ASP A 184 4.20 2.97 -35.98
N LEU A 185 5.16 3.42 -35.16
CA LEU A 185 5.74 2.60 -34.10
C LEU A 185 4.65 2.22 -33.06
N LEU A 186 3.83 3.17 -32.63
CA LEU A 186 2.73 2.90 -31.69
C LEU A 186 1.66 1.98 -32.27
N SER A 187 1.46 1.99 -33.60
CA SER A 187 0.47 1.12 -34.26
C SER A 187 0.96 -0.32 -34.44
N GLN A 188 2.27 -0.55 -34.45
CA GLN A 188 2.87 -1.84 -34.85
C GLN A 188 3.68 -2.51 -33.77
N ALA A 189 4.27 -1.76 -32.84
CA ALA A 189 5.05 -2.35 -31.75
C ALA A 189 4.15 -3.00 -30.71
N PRO A 190 4.59 -4.09 -30.07
CA PRO A 190 3.90 -4.67 -28.93
C PRO A 190 3.68 -3.63 -27.82
N LEU A 191 2.47 -3.51 -27.30
CA LEU A 191 2.17 -2.68 -26.14
C LEU A 191 2.39 -3.48 -24.87
N ILE A 192 3.02 -2.86 -23.87
CA ILE A 192 3.21 -3.45 -22.54
C ILE A 192 2.17 -2.85 -21.60
N HIS A 193 1.52 -3.69 -20.80
CA HIS A 193 0.45 -3.33 -19.90
C HIS A 193 0.83 -3.61 -18.44
N ALA A 194 0.41 -2.72 -17.54
CA ALA A 194 0.33 -3.03 -16.12
C ALA A 194 -1.11 -3.46 -15.78
N THR A 195 -1.29 -4.61 -15.11
CA THR A 195 -2.62 -5.15 -14.83
C THR A 195 -3.45 -4.29 -13.88
N SER A 196 -2.77 -3.57 -12.98
CA SER A 196 -3.40 -2.59 -12.07
C SER A 196 -4.04 -1.40 -12.79
N THR A 197 -3.71 -1.19 -14.08
CA THR A 197 -4.12 -0.02 -14.88
C THR A 197 -4.46 -0.42 -16.32
N SER A 198 -5.19 -1.52 -16.48
CA SER A 198 -5.45 -2.17 -17.78
C SER A 198 -6.19 -1.29 -18.81
N ALA A 199 -6.88 -0.24 -18.37
CA ALA A 199 -7.61 0.68 -19.26
C ALA A 199 -6.76 1.87 -19.75
N ASP A 200 -5.51 2.01 -19.31
CA ASP A 200 -4.71 3.22 -19.54
C ASP A 200 -4.37 3.48 -21.00
N TRP A 201 -4.04 2.44 -21.76
CA TRP A 201 -3.81 2.57 -23.19
C TRP A 201 -5.05 3.09 -23.93
N HIS A 202 -6.25 2.57 -23.58
CA HIS A 202 -7.50 3.05 -24.17
C HIS A 202 -7.77 4.52 -23.80
N TYR A 203 -7.47 4.89 -22.55
CA TYR A 203 -7.59 6.27 -22.10
C TYR A 203 -6.60 7.18 -22.86
N TRP A 204 -5.33 6.75 -23.00
CA TRP A 204 -4.30 7.52 -23.67
C TRP A 204 -4.65 7.77 -25.14
N PHE A 205 -4.96 6.73 -25.92
CA PHE A 205 -5.34 6.85 -27.33
C PHE A 205 -6.55 7.74 -27.51
N ARG A 206 -7.58 7.57 -26.69
CA ARG A 206 -8.78 8.40 -26.75
C ARG A 206 -8.49 9.86 -26.42
N THR A 207 -7.68 10.14 -25.41
CA THR A 207 -7.40 11.52 -24.95
C THR A 207 -6.51 12.28 -25.93
N THR A 208 -5.57 11.59 -26.59
CA THR A 208 -4.67 12.20 -27.57
C THR A 208 -5.25 12.26 -28.98
N GLY A 209 -6.35 11.55 -29.25
CA GLY A 209 -6.88 11.40 -30.61
C GLY A 209 -6.02 10.53 -31.53
N THR A 210 -4.97 9.88 -31.00
CA THR A 210 -4.11 8.97 -31.77
C THR A 210 -4.90 7.70 -32.08
N PRO A 211 -4.87 7.18 -33.34
CA PRO A 211 -5.54 5.93 -33.66
C PRO A 211 -4.99 4.76 -32.84
N ALA A 212 -5.87 4.03 -32.18
CA ALA A 212 -5.49 2.85 -31.42
C ALA A 212 -5.21 1.66 -32.37
N PRO A 213 -4.14 0.86 -32.12
CA PRO A 213 -3.89 -0.34 -32.89
C PRO A 213 -4.98 -1.39 -32.66
N ALA A 214 -5.27 -2.19 -33.69
CA ALA A 214 -6.22 -3.31 -33.55
C ALA A 214 -5.80 -4.32 -32.47
N SER A 215 -4.48 -4.42 -32.20
CA SER A 215 -3.87 -5.27 -31.19
C SER A 215 -3.76 -4.63 -29.81
N ILE A 216 -4.47 -3.54 -29.51
CA ILE A 216 -4.37 -2.79 -28.24
C ILE A 216 -4.51 -3.67 -27.00
N GLY A 217 -5.27 -4.74 -27.06
CA GLY A 217 -5.43 -5.71 -25.97
C GLY A 217 -4.35 -6.78 -25.88
N GLY A 218 -3.45 -6.83 -26.86
CA GLY A 218 -2.34 -7.80 -26.94
C GLY A 218 -1.10 -7.34 -26.18
N GLY A 219 -0.05 -8.18 -26.21
CA GLY A 219 1.25 -7.86 -25.63
C GLY A 219 1.44 -8.35 -24.20
N LEU A 220 2.59 -7.98 -23.62
CA LEU A 220 2.99 -8.41 -22.28
C LEU A 220 2.19 -7.68 -21.19
N ARG A 221 1.88 -8.43 -20.12
CA ARG A 221 1.17 -7.90 -18.96
C ARG A 221 1.93 -8.21 -17.69
N PHE A 222 2.11 -7.21 -16.84
CA PHE A 222 2.78 -7.32 -15.56
C PHE A 222 1.89 -6.77 -14.44
N ASP A 223 2.05 -7.27 -13.25
CA ASP A 223 1.35 -6.81 -12.05
C ASP A 223 1.94 -5.52 -11.48
N THR A 224 3.22 -5.24 -11.78
CA THR A 224 3.92 -4.04 -11.34
C THR A 224 4.39 -3.17 -12.51
N MET A 225 4.39 -1.85 -12.32
CA MET A 225 4.97 -0.91 -13.29
C MET A 225 6.49 -1.09 -13.42
N GLN A 226 7.16 -1.56 -12.35
CA GLN A 226 8.60 -1.84 -12.40
C GLN A 226 8.94 -2.86 -13.48
N MET A 227 8.24 -4.01 -13.47
CA MET A 227 8.46 -5.04 -14.49
C MET A 227 8.08 -4.57 -15.90
N ALA A 228 7.07 -3.72 -16.02
CA ALA A 228 6.67 -3.14 -17.29
C ALA A 228 7.78 -2.23 -17.86
N PHE A 229 8.41 -1.40 -17.02
CA PHE A 229 9.56 -0.57 -17.43
C PHE A 229 10.78 -1.43 -17.78
N ASP A 230 11.11 -2.40 -16.95
CA ASP A 230 12.24 -3.33 -17.20
C ASP A 230 12.07 -4.10 -18.53
N ALA A 231 10.84 -4.48 -18.87
CA ALA A 231 10.53 -5.10 -20.15
C ALA A 231 10.72 -4.12 -21.33
N ALA A 232 10.27 -2.88 -21.17
CA ALA A 232 10.43 -1.84 -22.18
C ALA A 232 11.92 -1.50 -22.40
N GLU A 233 12.74 -1.40 -21.35
CA GLU A 233 14.19 -1.19 -21.44
C GLU A 233 14.87 -2.29 -22.25
N ARG A 234 14.41 -3.54 -22.10
CA ARG A 234 14.90 -4.71 -22.89
C ARG A 234 14.38 -4.75 -24.33
N GLY A 235 13.61 -3.73 -24.76
CA GLY A 235 13.11 -3.61 -26.11
C GLY A 235 11.97 -4.56 -26.45
N LEU A 236 11.23 -5.06 -25.46
CA LEU A 236 10.13 -5.99 -25.64
C LEU A 236 8.82 -5.31 -26.07
N GLY A 237 8.74 -3.98 -26.00
CA GLY A 237 7.57 -3.23 -26.43
C GLY A 237 7.58 -1.78 -25.96
N VAL A 238 6.48 -1.10 -26.19
CA VAL A 238 6.20 0.26 -25.73
C VAL A 238 5.36 0.19 -24.45
N VAL A 239 5.74 0.97 -23.45
CA VAL A 239 5.00 1.10 -22.19
C VAL A 239 4.51 2.54 -22.00
N LEU A 240 3.40 2.73 -21.28
CA LEU A 240 3.04 4.06 -20.78
C LEU A 240 3.96 4.41 -19.59
N GLY A 241 4.95 5.25 -19.87
CA GLY A 241 5.82 5.84 -18.85
C GLY A 241 5.00 6.76 -17.96
N ARG A 242 5.07 6.55 -16.66
CA ARG A 242 4.31 7.29 -15.64
C ARG A 242 5.23 8.14 -14.79
N SER A 243 5.09 9.45 -14.89
CA SER A 243 5.82 10.39 -14.02
C SER A 243 5.13 10.44 -12.63
N PRO A 244 5.89 10.42 -11.51
CA PRO A 244 7.35 10.53 -11.45
C PRO A 244 8.12 9.20 -11.61
N LEU A 245 7.47 8.05 -11.70
CA LEU A 245 8.13 6.74 -11.61
C LEU A 245 9.16 6.48 -12.72
N VAL A 246 8.93 7.00 -13.92
CA VAL A 246 9.76 6.77 -15.12
C VAL A 246 10.86 7.80 -15.29
N ALA A 247 10.96 8.77 -14.36
CA ALA A 247 11.83 9.93 -14.53
C ALA A 247 13.32 9.56 -14.65
N ASP A 248 13.77 8.57 -13.87
CA ASP A 248 15.17 8.12 -13.89
C ASP A 248 15.53 7.36 -15.17
N GLU A 249 14.63 6.54 -15.69
CA GLU A 249 14.80 5.84 -16.96
C GLU A 249 14.92 6.81 -18.13
N ILE A 250 14.13 7.88 -18.12
CA ILE A 250 14.18 8.91 -19.17
C ILE A 250 15.46 9.74 -19.00
N ALA A 251 15.78 10.18 -17.80
CA ALA A 251 16.98 10.98 -17.54
C ALA A 251 18.28 10.26 -17.89
N SER A 252 18.33 8.94 -17.64
CA SER A 252 19.48 8.09 -17.99
C SER A 252 19.48 7.60 -19.46
N GLY A 253 18.44 7.91 -20.23
CA GLY A 253 18.32 7.47 -21.63
C GLY A 253 18.02 5.99 -21.82
N ARG A 254 17.71 5.23 -20.76
CA ARG A 254 17.29 3.83 -20.86
C ARG A 254 15.94 3.70 -21.54
N LEU A 255 15.04 4.64 -21.27
CA LEU A 255 13.78 4.81 -21.99
C LEU A 255 13.74 6.20 -22.62
N ILE A 256 13.17 6.29 -23.80
CA ILE A 256 12.98 7.54 -24.52
C ILE A 256 11.50 7.78 -24.80
N PRO A 257 11.01 9.02 -24.65
CA PRO A 257 9.66 9.40 -25.04
C PRO A 257 9.41 9.24 -26.55
N LEU A 258 8.23 8.78 -26.90
CA LEU A 258 7.76 8.70 -28.29
C LEU A 258 6.93 9.90 -28.72
N VAL A 259 6.47 10.69 -27.76
CA VAL A 259 5.68 11.91 -27.97
C VAL A 259 6.26 13.04 -27.12
N ALA A 260 6.05 14.28 -27.58
CA ALA A 260 6.59 15.45 -26.89
C ALA A 260 5.83 15.81 -25.60
N GLN A 261 4.54 15.44 -25.51
CA GLN A 261 3.68 15.88 -24.44
C GLN A 261 3.09 14.69 -23.65
N ALA A 262 3.27 14.71 -22.34
CA ALA A 262 2.57 13.81 -21.44
C ALA A 262 1.15 14.31 -21.15
N ILE A 263 0.23 13.40 -20.92
CA ILE A 263 -1.15 13.71 -20.51
C ILE A 263 -1.34 13.40 -19.02
N PRO A 264 -2.19 14.15 -18.29
CA PRO A 264 -2.58 13.79 -16.94
C PRO A 264 -3.33 12.44 -16.92
N SER A 265 -3.03 11.58 -15.94
CA SER A 265 -3.78 10.33 -15.76
C SER A 265 -5.07 10.52 -14.94
N GLY A 266 -5.25 11.67 -14.31
CA GLY A 266 -6.31 11.90 -13.33
C GLY A 266 -6.06 11.24 -11.97
N SER A 267 -4.89 10.67 -11.76
CA SER A 267 -4.48 9.93 -10.57
C SER A 267 -3.19 10.51 -9.97
N GLY A 268 -2.80 10.01 -8.82
CA GLY A 268 -1.55 10.46 -8.17
C GLY A 268 -1.17 9.57 -7.00
N TYR A 269 -0.01 9.86 -6.43
CA TYR A 269 0.49 9.20 -5.23
C TYR A 269 0.13 10.02 -4.01
N TRP A 270 -0.43 9.35 -3.02
CA TRP A 270 -0.96 9.96 -1.81
C TRP A 270 -0.29 9.37 -0.59
N LEU A 271 0.09 10.22 0.33
CA LEU A 271 0.46 9.83 1.68
C LEU A 271 -0.78 9.89 2.56
N VAL A 272 -1.11 8.77 3.18
CA VAL A 272 -2.27 8.60 4.06
C VAL A 272 -1.77 8.38 5.48
N THR A 273 -2.35 9.10 6.44
CA THR A 273 -2.08 8.94 7.87
C THR A 273 -3.36 8.54 8.61
N SER A 274 -3.25 8.11 9.85
CA SER A 274 -4.42 7.94 10.71
C SER A 274 -5.19 9.26 10.87
N GLN A 275 -6.52 9.18 11.02
CA GLN A 275 -7.39 10.35 11.27
C GLN A 275 -7.35 10.84 12.71
N THR A 276 -6.60 10.20 13.60
CA THR A 276 -6.51 10.61 15.00
C THR A 276 -5.84 11.98 15.15
N GLU A 277 -6.32 12.80 16.09
CA GLU A 277 -5.72 14.11 16.40
C GLU A 277 -4.25 13.98 16.86
N PHE A 278 -3.90 12.85 17.44
CA PHE A 278 -2.57 12.57 17.98
C PHE A 278 -1.79 11.67 17.02
N GLN A 279 -0.98 12.28 16.17
CA GLN A 279 -0.03 11.55 15.32
C GLN A 279 1.35 11.49 16.00
N LYS A 280 2.03 10.33 15.88
CA LYS A 280 3.43 10.19 16.30
C LYS A 280 4.30 11.32 15.70
N PRO A 281 5.26 11.90 16.43
CA PRO A 281 6.19 12.89 15.89
C PRO A 281 6.91 12.40 14.61
N GLU A 282 7.29 11.13 14.56
CA GLU A 282 7.95 10.46 13.43
C GLU A 282 7.11 10.53 12.16
N VAL A 283 5.79 10.37 12.27
CA VAL A 283 4.84 10.50 11.14
C VAL A 283 4.87 11.91 10.56
N LYS A 284 4.83 12.94 11.42
CA LYS A 284 4.90 14.34 11.00
C LYS A 284 6.24 14.66 10.33
N TRP A 285 7.35 14.19 10.89
CA TRP A 285 8.68 14.43 10.33
C TRP A 285 8.89 13.70 9.01
N PHE A 286 8.49 12.44 8.91
CA PHE A 286 8.55 11.71 7.64
C PHE A 286 7.72 12.37 6.56
N LYS A 287 6.48 12.76 6.88
CA LYS A 287 5.60 13.48 5.95
C LYS A 287 6.23 14.79 5.47
N GLN A 288 6.72 15.63 6.38
CA GLN A 288 7.36 16.91 6.03
C GLN A 288 8.62 16.72 5.22
N TRP A 289 9.46 15.76 5.62
CA TRP A 289 10.66 15.41 4.88
C TRP A 289 10.34 14.95 3.46
N LEU A 290 9.42 13.99 3.29
CA LEU A 290 9.09 13.45 1.98
C LEU A 290 8.49 14.51 1.06
N LEU A 291 7.62 15.38 1.57
CA LEU A 291 7.10 16.51 0.82
C LEU A 291 8.19 17.49 0.38
N SER A 292 9.18 17.75 1.24
CA SER A 292 10.31 18.62 0.90
C SER A 292 11.20 18.01 -0.17
N GLU A 293 11.46 16.71 -0.13
CA GLU A 293 12.28 16.02 -1.15
C GLU A 293 11.60 15.94 -2.50
N LEU A 294 10.27 15.82 -2.52
CA LEU A 294 9.48 15.74 -3.76
C LEU A 294 9.12 17.12 -4.34
N GLY A 295 9.55 18.22 -3.70
CA GLY A 295 9.17 19.57 -4.13
C GLY A 295 7.67 19.86 -3.99
N ALA A 296 6.93 19.04 -3.26
CA ALA A 296 5.50 19.15 -3.01
C ALA A 296 5.19 20.01 -1.75
N GLY A 297 5.94 21.09 -1.53
CA GLY A 297 5.60 22.10 -0.52
C GLY A 297 4.22 22.70 -0.80
N PRO A 298 3.57 23.37 0.19
CA PRO A 298 2.24 23.92 0.03
C PRO A 298 2.22 24.98 -1.06
N SER A 299 2.02 24.56 -2.31
CA SER A 299 1.72 25.48 -3.39
C SER A 299 0.24 25.76 -3.36
N GLU A 300 -0.14 27.02 -3.15
CA GLU A 300 -1.46 27.55 -3.41
C GLU A 300 -1.95 27.13 -4.79
N ARG A 301 -2.84 26.15 -4.86
CA ARG A 301 -3.45 25.76 -6.13
C ARG A 301 -4.53 26.75 -6.48
N LYS A 302 -4.32 27.56 -7.49
CA LYS A 302 -5.42 28.19 -8.22
C LYS A 302 -6.30 27.08 -8.83
N PRO A 303 -7.63 27.13 -8.68
CA PRO A 303 -8.52 26.14 -9.26
C PRO A 303 -8.44 26.22 -10.79
N VAL A 304 -8.12 25.11 -11.42
CA VAL A 304 -8.28 24.96 -12.88
C VAL A 304 -9.78 25.03 -13.19
N ARG A 305 -10.18 26.02 -13.96
CA ARG A 305 -11.55 26.20 -14.43
C ARG A 305 -11.99 25.02 -15.30
N ASP A 306 -13.16 24.51 -14.96
CA ASP A 306 -13.91 23.46 -15.63
C ASP A 306 -13.94 23.60 -17.18
N GLY A 307 -13.72 22.51 -17.83
CA GLY A 307 -13.99 22.32 -19.24
C GLY A 307 -13.77 20.88 -19.66
N ALA A 308 -14.58 19.96 -19.18
CA ALA A 308 -15.10 18.75 -19.83
C ALA A 308 -15.52 17.71 -18.76
N ARG A 309 -16.80 17.38 -18.73
CA ARG A 309 -17.35 16.29 -17.92
C ARG A 309 -16.74 14.96 -18.40
N PRO A 310 -16.13 14.15 -17.51
CA PRO A 310 -15.83 12.78 -17.85
C PRO A 310 -17.07 11.91 -17.68
N ALA A 311 -17.26 11.03 -18.66
CA ALA A 311 -18.32 10.03 -18.72
C ALA A 311 -18.06 8.88 -17.72
N ALA A 312 -19.18 8.44 -17.13
CA ALA A 312 -19.47 7.13 -16.54
C ALA A 312 -18.42 6.42 -15.66
N LYS A 313 -18.83 6.23 -14.39
CA LYS A 313 -18.20 5.37 -13.38
C LYS A 313 -18.05 3.92 -13.87
N PRO A 314 -16.94 3.25 -13.59
CA PRO A 314 -16.91 1.78 -13.62
C PRO A 314 -17.72 1.25 -12.44
N ALA A 315 -18.57 0.24 -12.72
CA ALA A 315 -19.39 -0.46 -11.75
C ALA A 315 -18.53 -1.16 -10.69
N PRO A 316 -19.00 -1.29 -9.43
CA PRO A 316 -18.30 -2.05 -8.40
C PRO A 316 -18.31 -3.53 -8.77
N PHE A 317 -17.18 -4.19 -8.59
CA PHE A 317 -17.03 -5.64 -8.74
C PHE A 317 -18.04 -6.35 -7.84
N GLY A 318 -18.94 -7.10 -8.49
CA GLY A 318 -20.01 -7.86 -7.88
C GLY A 318 -19.48 -8.99 -6.99
N ARG A 319 -20.16 -9.14 -5.89
CA ARG A 319 -20.07 -10.27 -4.98
C ARG A 319 -20.47 -11.58 -5.69
N GLY A 320 -19.75 -12.62 -5.33
CA GLY A 320 -19.98 -14.03 -5.32
C GLY A 320 -21.23 -14.59 -6.02
N LEU A 321 -20.96 -15.50 -6.94
CA LEU A 321 -21.87 -16.56 -7.34
C LEU A 321 -21.94 -17.60 -6.23
N SER A 322 -23.03 -17.64 -5.51
CA SER A 322 -23.46 -18.82 -4.78
C SER A 322 -24.64 -19.45 -5.51
N GLU A 323 -24.42 -20.69 -5.89
CA GLU A 323 -25.36 -21.81 -6.04
C GLU A 323 -26.81 -21.52 -6.44
N ARG A 324 -27.21 -22.03 -7.59
CA ARG A 324 -28.47 -22.78 -7.71
C ARG A 324 -28.29 -23.99 -8.64
N VAL A 325 -28.11 -25.14 -8.01
CA VAL A 325 -28.51 -26.42 -8.58
C VAL A 325 -30.03 -26.47 -8.47
N SER A 326 -30.75 -26.51 -9.58
CA SER A 326 -32.13 -26.96 -9.59
C SER A 326 -32.28 -28.07 -10.63
N SER A 327 -32.54 -29.24 -10.10
CA SER A 327 -33.08 -30.40 -10.78
C SER A 327 -34.32 -30.06 -11.59
N SER A 328 -34.37 -30.51 -12.81
CA SER A 328 -35.67 -30.86 -13.46
C SER A 328 -35.55 -32.20 -14.15
N ARG A 329 -36.22 -33.18 -13.55
CA ARG A 329 -36.64 -34.39 -14.19
C ARG A 329 -37.86 -34.06 -15.11
N GLY A 330 -37.93 -34.81 -16.17
CA GLY A 330 -39.22 -35.31 -16.69
C GLY A 330 -39.76 -34.61 -17.93
N ARG A 331 -39.60 -35.13 -19.01
CA ARG A 331 -40.29 -35.97 -19.98
C ARG A 331 -39.65 -35.86 -21.37
#